data_64b478283e2027d31951dc78d0cce80b
#
_entry.id   64b478283e2027d31951dc78d0cce80b
#
_cell.length_a   1.000
_cell.length_b   1.000
_cell.length_c   1.000
_cell.angle_alpha   90.00
_cell.angle_beta   90.00
_cell.angle_gamma   90.00
#
_symmetry.space_group_name_H-M   'P 1'
#
loop_
_entity.id
_entity.type
_entity.pdbx_description
1 polymer ?
#
loop_
_entity_poly.entity_id
_entity_poly.type
_entity_poly.pdbx_seq_one_letter_code
_entity_poly.pdbx_strand_id
1 'polypeptide(L)'
;HASLRLSAGRVPAVPPQVVSSAVGKGEGMGTQVSVVMPAYNEADNLAELVPETTAALRDAGVTFEVVVVDDGSTDGTAELMRQLDGGPVVSVRLRRNLGKSAALSVGLSRASGEYVVLMDADGQDDPRQIPKLLAALEGDEDLDLVTGRRAVRHDRFVKRTTSRVYNRVTSMVTGVPGRDFNSGFKAMRRELATSLELYGELHRYIPVLAQWRGFKVGEVDVDHQPRRHGESKFGRARFWRGFLDLITVKFLTTYTGRPFHLFGGLGVIMGVLGGALLGWMFVERLMGHQIGTRPALLAGVLLVLVSLQMVLLGLLAELSVHLRRDPVTAVAESVVETRAVDAA
;
A
#
# COMPACT_ATOMS: atom_id res chain seq x y z
N HIS A 1 12.55 6.91 54.44
CA HIS A 1 11.52 6.53 53.48
C HIS A 1 11.30 7.68 52.50
N ALA A 2 12.04 7.65 51.39
CA ALA A 2 11.86 8.58 50.29
C ALA A 2 11.17 7.82 49.13
N SER A 3 9.92 8.18 48.86
CA SER A 3 9.14 7.66 47.75
C SER A 3 9.53 8.40 46.46
N LEU A 4 10.25 7.74 45.57
CA LEU A 4 10.50 8.19 44.18
C LEU A 4 9.18 8.03 43.40
N ARG A 5 8.54 9.13 43.04
CA ARG A 5 7.49 9.19 42.03
C ARG A 5 8.16 9.24 40.65
N LEU A 6 8.11 8.16 39.88
CA LEU A 6 8.45 8.16 38.46
C LEU A 6 7.34 8.88 37.70
N SER A 7 7.63 10.10 37.26
CA SER A 7 6.85 10.86 36.31
C SER A 7 6.99 10.21 34.94
N ALA A 8 5.94 9.59 34.41
CA ALA A 8 5.88 9.15 33.03
C ALA A 8 5.79 10.38 32.12
N GLY A 9 6.95 10.83 31.65
CA GLY A 9 7.06 11.89 30.65
C GLY A 9 6.45 11.40 29.33
N ARG A 10 5.36 12.05 28.90
CA ARG A 10 4.88 11.97 27.52
C ARG A 10 6.00 12.44 26.59
N VAL A 11 6.50 11.55 25.75
CA VAL A 11 7.35 11.92 24.62
C VAL A 11 6.46 12.69 23.64
N PRO A 12 6.71 13.98 23.40
CA PRO A 12 5.95 14.70 22.38
C PRO A 12 6.28 14.10 21.02
N ALA A 13 5.25 13.80 20.23
CA ALA A 13 5.40 13.48 18.80
C ALA A 13 6.04 14.68 18.12
N VAL A 14 7.32 14.55 17.76
CA VAL A 14 8.03 15.56 16.96
C VAL A 14 7.50 15.46 15.55
N PRO A 15 6.83 16.49 15.01
CA PRO A 15 6.48 16.49 13.59
C PRO A 15 7.77 16.45 12.78
N PRO A 16 7.82 15.81 11.61
CA PRO A 16 9.00 15.78 10.77
C PRO A 16 9.35 17.21 10.38
N GLN A 17 10.46 17.73 10.90
CA GLN A 17 11.02 18.98 10.43
C GLN A 17 11.51 18.78 9.00
N VAL A 18 10.73 19.29 8.07
CA VAL A 18 11.04 19.37 6.65
C VAL A 18 12.02 20.52 6.48
N VAL A 19 13.25 20.23 6.10
CA VAL A 19 14.17 21.25 5.57
C VAL A 19 13.60 21.65 4.21
N SER A 20 12.84 22.75 4.18
CA SER A 20 12.32 23.35 2.97
C SER A 20 13.46 24.11 2.30
N SER A 21 14.02 23.53 1.24
CA SER A 21 14.69 24.35 0.23
C SER A 21 13.58 25.09 -0.56
N ALA A 22 13.61 26.39 -0.52
CA ALA A 22 12.63 27.26 -1.14
C ALA A 22 12.54 26.98 -2.65
N VAL A 23 11.43 26.39 -3.08
CA VAL A 23 11.07 26.35 -4.49
C VAL A 23 10.54 27.74 -4.84
N GLY A 24 11.27 28.46 -5.70
CA GLY A 24 10.81 29.71 -6.29
C GLY A 24 9.48 29.45 -7.02
N LYS A 25 8.44 30.17 -6.63
CA LYS A 25 7.17 30.23 -7.36
C LYS A 25 7.39 30.92 -8.68
N GLY A 26 7.53 30.13 -9.76
CA GLY A 26 7.28 30.60 -11.13
C GLY A 26 5.77 30.64 -11.31
N GLU A 27 5.24 31.84 -11.54
CA GLU A 27 3.84 32.04 -11.93
C GLU A 27 3.59 31.42 -13.30
N GLY A 28 2.57 30.57 -13.43
CA GLY A 28 1.97 30.15 -14.68
C GLY A 28 2.11 28.68 -15.07
N MET A 29 1.02 27.96 -14.99
CA MET A 29 0.73 26.54 -15.26
C MET A 29 1.27 25.59 -14.19
N GLY A 30 0.35 25.05 -13.38
CA GLY A 30 0.63 24.04 -12.38
C GLY A 30 1.28 22.80 -12.99
N THR A 31 2.07 22.06 -12.22
CA THR A 31 2.65 20.77 -12.63
C THR A 31 1.53 19.81 -13.02
N GLN A 32 1.59 19.29 -14.27
CA GLN A 32 0.59 18.33 -14.74
C GLN A 32 0.91 16.90 -14.30
N VAL A 33 2.18 16.52 -14.35
CA VAL A 33 2.63 15.15 -14.07
C VAL A 33 3.74 15.12 -13.01
N SER A 34 3.58 14.32 -11.96
CA SER A 34 4.65 13.97 -11.03
C SER A 34 5.07 12.53 -11.24
N VAL A 35 6.33 12.28 -11.59
CA VAL A 35 6.89 10.93 -11.66
C VAL A 35 7.61 10.61 -10.35
N VAL A 36 7.15 9.61 -9.61
CA VAL A 36 7.73 9.18 -8.32
C VAL A 36 8.55 7.93 -8.50
N MET A 37 9.85 8.02 -8.21
CA MET A 37 10.83 6.94 -8.35
C MET A 37 11.45 6.58 -7.00
N PRO A 38 11.05 5.46 -6.37
CA PRO A 38 11.76 4.94 -5.20
C PRO A 38 13.06 4.27 -5.62
N ALA A 39 14.17 4.61 -4.98
CA ALA A 39 15.51 4.09 -5.30
C ALA A 39 16.21 3.54 -4.06
N TYR A 40 16.93 2.43 -4.20
CA TYR A 40 17.81 1.89 -3.18
C TYR A 40 18.99 1.16 -3.82
N ASN A 41 20.17 1.78 -3.77
CA ASN A 41 21.38 1.32 -4.46
C ASN A 41 21.14 1.12 -5.97
N GLU A 42 20.76 2.22 -6.64
CA GLU A 42 20.41 2.27 -8.05
C GLU A 42 21.14 3.43 -8.78
N ALA A 43 22.37 3.79 -8.35
CA ALA A 43 23.12 4.92 -8.90
C ALA A 43 23.26 4.82 -10.43
N ASP A 44 23.73 3.66 -10.95
CA ASP A 44 23.98 3.45 -12.38
C ASP A 44 22.67 3.55 -13.20
N ASN A 45 21.59 3.01 -12.68
CA ASN A 45 20.29 3.05 -13.36
C ASN A 45 19.71 4.47 -13.38
N LEU A 46 19.79 5.22 -12.26
CA LEU A 46 19.26 6.58 -12.16
C LEU A 46 20.01 7.56 -13.06
N ALA A 47 21.32 7.37 -13.26
CA ALA A 47 22.14 8.21 -14.13
C ALA A 47 21.62 8.25 -15.59
N GLU A 48 21.00 7.17 -16.04
CA GLU A 48 20.40 7.06 -17.37
C GLU A 48 18.89 7.36 -17.32
N LEU A 49 18.17 6.80 -16.34
CA LEU A 49 16.72 6.81 -16.29
C LEU A 49 16.12 8.21 -16.03
N VAL A 50 16.74 9.03 -15.16
CA VAL A 50 16.23 10.37 -14.88
C VAL A 50 16.33 11.29 -16.08
N PRO A 51 17.47 11.36 -16.82
CA PRO A 51 17.53 12.08 -18.09
C PRO A 51 16.56 11.55 -19.17
N GLU A 52 16.43 10.22 -19.30
CA GLU A 52 15.47 9.63 -20.25
C GLU A 52 14.02 10.00 -19.92
N THR A 53 13.66 9.99 -18.63
CA THR A 53 12.31 10.38 -18.18
C THR A 53 12.03 11.84 -18.44
N THR A 54 13.00 12.71 -18.13
CA THR A 54 12.85 14.14 -18.38
C THR A 54 12.75 14.46 -19.88
N ALA A 55 13.49 13.75 -20.74
CA ALA A 55 13.40 13.89 -22.18
C ALA A 55 12.02 13.44 -22.69
N ALA A 56 11.57 12.24 -22.29
CA ALA A 56 10.29 11.68 -22.72
C ALA A 56 9.09 12.57 -22.35
N LEU A 57 9.11 13.20 -21.17
CA LEU A 57 8.04 14.11 -20.74
C LEU A 57 8.11 15.47 -21.42
N ARG A 58 9.30 16.00 -21.72
CA ARG A 58 9.46 17.19 -22.56
C ARG A 58 8.94 16.97 -23.99
N ASP A 59 9.27 15.81 -24.56
CA ASP A 59 8.82 15.45 -25.91
C ASP A 59 7.29 15.28 -25.95
N ALA A 60 6.68 14.83 -24.84
CA ALA A 60 5.24 14.76 -24.70
C ALA A 60 4.56 16.12 -24.50
N GLY A 61 5.33 17.21 -24.29
CA GLY A 61 4.81 18.57 -24.15
C GLY A 61 4.05 18.84 -22.83
N VAL A 62 4.25 18.01 -21.79
CA VAL A 62 3.59 18.16 -20.49
C VAL A 62 4.48 18.91 -19.50
N THR A 63 3.88 19.66 -18.58
CA THR A 63 4.59 20.21 -17.42
C THR A 63 4.77 19.15 -16.37
N PHE A 64 5.97 18.93 -15.85
CA PHE A 64 6.26 17.79 -14.99
C PHE A 64 7.29 18.07 -13.91
N GLU A 65 7.31 17.20 -12.93
CA GLU A 65 8.39 17.01 -11.97
C GLU A 65 8.76 15.51 -11.84
N VAL A 66 10.01 15.25 -11.49
CA VAL A 66 10.51 13.89 -11.20
C VAL A 66 10.95 13.85 -9.75
N VAL A 67 10.21 13.16 -8.91
CA VAL A 67 10.48 13.01 -7.48
C VAL A 67 11.23 11.70 -7.25
N VAL A 68 12.54 11.78 -7.06
CA VAL A 68 13.39 10.62 -6.74
C VAL A 68 13.54 10.49 -5.24
N VAL A 69 13.19 9.33 -4.68
CA VAL A 69 13.28 9.08 -3.25
C VAL A 69 14.32 8.00 -2.97
N ASP A 70 15.47 8.41 -2.43
CA ASP A 70 16.54 7.51 -1.97
C ASP A 70 16.14 6.87 -0.63
N ASP A 71 15.91 5.58 -0.62
CA ASP A 71 15.59 4.79 0.58
C ASP A 71 16.85 4.44 1.40
N GLY A 72 17.70 5.43 1.66
CA GLY A 72 18.89 5.29 2.49
C GLY A 72 19.98 4.43 1.85
N SER A 73 20.28 4.67 0.57
CA SER A 73 21.33 3.96 -0.18
C SER A 73 22.71 4.09 0.44
N THR A 74 23.54 3.06 0.21
CA THR A 74 24.92 2.94 0.69
C THR A 74 25.96 2.98 -0.43
N ASP A 75 25.51 3.14 -1.69
CA ASP A 75 26.33 3.33 -2.88
C ASP A 75 26.45 4.82 -3.27
N GLY A 76 26.76 5.10 -4.52
CA GLY A 76 26.84 6.47 -5.08
C GLY A 76 25.48 7.15 -5.34
N THR A 77 24.33 6.50 -5.05
CA THR A 77 22.98 7.03 -5.37
C THR A 77 22.77 8.43 -4.79
N ALA A 78 23.10 8.64 -3.51
CA ALA A 78 22.91 9.93 -2.85
C ALA A 78 23.75 11.06 -3.45
N GLU A 79 24.95 10.75 -3.92
CA GLU A 79 25.83 11.73 -4.59
C GLU A 79 25.27 12.11 -5.96
N LEU A 80 24.85 11.11 -6.74
CA LEU A 80 24.22 11.32 -8.03
C LEU A 80 22.95 12.16 -7.90
N MET A 81 22.10 11.87 -6.92
CA MET A 81 20.87 12.63 -6.69
C MET A 81 21.14 14.11 -6.40
N ARG A 82 22.19 14.44 -5.65
CA ARG A 82 22.58 15.85 -5.43
C ARG A 82 23.02 16.55 -6.71
N GLN A 83 23.57 15.82 -7.67
CA GLN A 83 23.96 16.37 -8.97
C GLN A 83 22.76 16.54 -9.90
N LEU A 84 21.75 15.66 -9.78
CA LEU A 84 20.52 15.69 -10.57
C LEU A 84 19.48 16.67 -10.00
N ASP A 85 19.60 17.03 -8.70
CA ASP A 85 18.62 17.88 -8.02
C ASP A 85 18.58 19.28 -8.62
N GLY A 86 17.38 19.75 -8.90
CA GLY A 86 17.12 21.06 -9.52
C GLY A 86 16.30 20.97 -10.81
N GLY A 87 15.80 22.12 -11.25
CA GLY A 87 14.88 22.19 -12.37
C GLY A 87 13.61 21.34 -12.10
N PRO A 88 13.28 20.38 -12.97
CA PRO A 88 12.13 19.51 -12.76
C PRO A 88 12.40 18.31 -11.84
N VAL A 89 13.64 18.11 -11.35
CA VAL A 89 14.01 16.97 -10.51
C VAL A 89 14.04 17.37 -9.05
N VAL A 90 13.29 16.66 -8.22
CA VAL A 90 13.24 16.83 -6.77
C VAL A 90 13.81 15.59 -6.11
N SER A 91 14.89 15.77 -5.36
CA SER A 91 15.58 14.68 -4.68
C SER A 91 15.24 14.64 -3.20
N VAL A 92 14.79 13.47 -2.71
CA VAL A 92 14.48 13.24 -1.30
C VAL A 92 15.27 12.04 -0.79
N ARG A 93 15.94 12.18 0.36
CA ARG A 93 16.69 11.09 0.97
C ARG A 93 16.12 10.70 2.33
N LEU A 94 15.88 9.40 2.52
CA LEU A 94 15.53 8.85 3.82
C LEU A 94 16.78 8.59 4.68
N ARG A 95 16.65 8.70 5.98
CA ARG A 95 17.81 8.52 6.91
C ARG A 95 18.35 7.08 6.92
N ARG A 96 17.53 6.09 6.57
CA ARG A 96 17.87 4.67 6.49
C ARG A 96 16.91 3.96 5.55
N ASN A 97 17.22 2.75 5.16
CA ASN A 97 16.30 1.90 4.41
C ASN A 97 15.05 1.58 5.26
N LEU A 98 13.90 2.03 4.78
CA LEU A 98 12.57 1.81 5.36
C LEU A 98 11.68 0.95 4.47
N GLY A 99 12.15 0.62 3.26
CA GLY A 99 11.45 -0.16 2.26
C GLY A 99 10.67 0.66 1.25
N LYS A 100 10.39 0.03 0.11
CA LYS A 100 9.77 0.67 -1.07
C LYS A 100 8.47 1.41 -0.76
N SER A 101 7.60 0.85 0.07
CA SER A 101 6.33 1.49 0.45
C SER A 101 6.55 2.82 1.17
N ALA A 102 7.54 2.89 2.09
CA ALA A 102 7.86 4.12 2.79
C ALA A 102 8.43 5.19 1.84
N ALA A 103 9.32 4.79 0.93
CA ALA A 103 9.85 5.68 -0.09
C ALA A 103 8.74 6.22 -1.00
N LEU A 104 7.82 5.36 -1.45
CA LEU A 104 6.66 5.76 -2.23
C LEU A 104 5.74 6.71 -1.45
N SER A 105 5.43 6.45 -0.17
CA SER A 105 4.61 7.34 0.65
C SER A 105 5.21 8.73 0.74
N VAL A 106 6.54 8.83 0.92
CA VAL A 106 7.24 10.13 0.94
C VAL A 106 7.17 10.79 -0.43
N GLY A 107 7.39 10.05 -1.51
CA GLY A 107 7.30 10.57 -2.88
C GLY A 107 5.90 11.07 -3.21
N LEU A 108 4.86 10.31 -2.89
CA LEU A 108 3.46 10.69 -3.07
C LEU A 108 3.09 11.97 -2.29
N SER A 109 3.60 12.14 -1.07
CA SER A 109 3.36 13.35 -0.28
C SER A 109 4.05 14.60 -0.84
N ARG A 110 5.04 14.42 -1.71
CA ARG A 110 5.78 15.51 -2.38
C ARG A 110 5.28 15.82 -3.77
N ALA A 111 4.59 14.87 -4.39
CA ALA A 111 4.03 15.02 -5.72
C ALA A 111 2.99 16.15 -5.74
N SER A 112 3.16 17.10 -6.68
CA SER A 112 2.29 18.27 -6.84
C SER A 112 1.42 18.20 -8.10
N GLY A 113 1.73 17.26 -9.02
CA GLY A 113 1.05 17.10 -10.30
C GLY A 113 -0.39 16.62 -10.17
N GLU A 114 -1.21 16.93 -11.17
CA GLU A 114 -2.58 16.44 -11.31
C GLU A 114 -2.59 14.91 -11.48
N TYR A 115 -1.63 14.39 -12.23
CA TYR A 115 -1.39 12.97 -12.40
C TYR A 115 -0.09 12.57 -11.70
N VAL A 116 -0.11 11.43 -11.02
CA VAL A 116 1.06 10.86 -10.37
C VAL A 116 1.41 9.54 -11.02
N VAL A 117 2.63 9.43 -11.52
CA VAL A 117 3.16 8.21 -12.14
C VAL A 117 4.18 7.57 -11.19
N LEU A 118 3.97 6.31 -10.83
CA LEU A 118 4.94 5.50 -10.12
C LEU A 118 5.79 4.74 -11.13
N MET A 119 7.10 4.79 -10.98
CA MET A 119 8.04 4.09 -11.85
C MET A 119 9.22 3.56 -11.04
N ASP A 120 9.64 2.32 -11.27
CA ASP A 120 10.77 1.72 -10.57
C ASP A 120 12.11 2.26 -11.11
N ALA A 121 13.08 2.47 -10.20
CA ALA A 121 14.40 3.02 -10.54
C ALA A 121 15.35 1.99 -11.20
N ASP A 122 14.91 0.77 -11.50
CA ASP A 122 15.74 -0.32 -12.01
C ASP A 122 15.87 -0.37 -13.57
N GLY A 123 15.30 0.63 -14.24
CA GLY A 123 15.37 0.79 -15.68
C GLY A 123 14.57 -0.23 -16.50
N GLN A 124 13.66 -0.98 -15.85
CA GLN A 124 12.82 -1.96 -16.54
C GLN A 124 11.57 -1.35 -17.18
N ASP A 125 11.06 -0.25 -16.62
CA ASP A 125 9.93 0.50 -17.16
C ASP A 125 10.43 1.56 -18.15
N ASP A 126 9.79 1.66 -19.32
CA ASP A 126 10.17 2.62 -20.36
C ASP A 126 9.43 3.95 -20.16
N PRO A 127 10.16 5.06 -19.87
CA PRO A 127 9.54 6.37 -19.67
C PRO A 127 8.68 6.86 -20.86
N ARG A 128 9.00 6.42 -22.08
CA ARG A 128 8.24 6.78 -23.30
C ARG A 128 6.82 6.20 -23.31
N GLN A 129 6.51 5.28 -22.40
CA GLN A 129 5.16 4.72 -22.21
C GLN A 129 4.30 5.57 -21.25
N ILE A 130 4.87 6.57 -20.56
CA ILE A 130 4.12 7.45 -19.63
C ILE A 130 2.94 8.13 -20.36
N PRO A 131 3.11 8.73 -21.55
CA PRO A 131 1.98 9.36 -22.27
C PRO A 131 0.83 8.39 -22.55
N LYS A 132 1.12 7.10 -22.78
CA LYS A 132 0.10 6.08 -23.00
C LYS A 132 -0.73 5.79 -21.74
N LEU A 133 -0.10 5.79 -20.56
CA LEU A 133 -0.82 5.66 -19.28
C LEU A 133 -1.69 6.87 -19.00
N LEU A 134 -1.16 8.10 -19.27
CA LEU A 134 -1.90 9.34 -19.10
C LEU A 134 -3.09 9.41 -20.04
N ALA A 135 -2.91 9.09 -21.31
CA ALA A 135 -3.99 9.07 -22.30
C ALA A 135 -5.12 8.11 -21.90
N ALA A 136 -4.80 6.99 -21.21
CA ALA A 136 -5.83 6.09 -20.71
C ALA A 136 -6.63 6.67 -19.54
N LEU A 137 -6.00 7.49 -18.67
CA LEU A 137 -6.70 8.21 -17.58
C LEU A 137 -7.52 9.39 -18.11
N GLU A 138 -7.03 10.06 -19.16
CA GLU A 138 -7.73 11.21 -19.77
C GLU A 138 -8.88 10.77 -20.67
N GLY A 139 -8.71 9.61 -21.34
CA GLY A 139 -9.72 9.05 -22.25
C GLY A 139 -10.92 8.41 -21.58
N ASP A 140 -10.83 8.13 -20.29
CA ASP A 140 -11.90 7.58 -19.47
C ASP A 140 -11.97 8.34 -18.14
N GLU A 141 -12.91 9.28 -18.04
CA GLU A 141 -13.10 10.14 -16.85
C GLU A 141 -13.39 9.33 -15.59
N ASP A 142 -13.88 8.12 -15.75
CA ASP A 142 -14.18 7.19 -14.66
C ASP A 142 -12.92 6.51 -14.10
N LEU A 143 -11.79 6.50 -14.81
CA LEU A 143 -10.57 5.86 -14.34
C LEU A 143 -9.74 6.77 -13.42
N ASP A 144 -9.38 6.24 -12.25
CA ASP A 144 -8.54 6.91 -11.26
C ASP A 144 -7.12 6.34 -11.19
N LEU A 145 -6.97 5.07 -11.59
CA LEU A 145 -5.71 4.34 -11.61
C LEU A 145 -5.59 3.50 -12.87
N VAL A 146 -4.47 3.61 -13.55
CA VAL A 146 -4.06 2.72 -14.64
C VAL A 146 -2.77 2.02 -14.27
N THR A 147 -2.78 0.68 -14.35
CA THR A 147 -1.60 -0.15 -14.14
C THR A 147 -1.01 -0.57 -15.49
N GLY A 148 0.27 -0.32 -15.69
CA GLY A 148 1.00 -0.83 -16.85
C GLY A 148 1.14 -2.35 -16.75
N ARG A 149 0.42 -3.09 -17.61
CA ARG A 149 0.52 -4.55 -17.72
C ARG A 149 1.65 -4.94 -18.66
N ARG A 150 2.57 -5.74 -18.17
CA ARG A 150 3.67 -6.27 -19.00
C ARG A 150 3.15 -7.29 -20.00
N ALA A 151 2.99 -6.88 -21.27
CA ALA A 151 2.46 -7.73 -22.34
C ALA A 151 3.40 -8.90 -22.66
N VAL A 152 4.71 -8.65 -22.73
CA VAL A 152 5.74 -9.67 -22.97
C VAL A 152 6.62 -9.79 -21.73
N ARG A 153 6.63 -10.97 -21.12
CA ARG A 153 7.52 -11.27 -19.99
C ARG A 153 8.68 -12.12 -20.47
N HIS A 154 9.87 -11.57 -20.47
CA HIS A 154 11.12 -12.27 -20.73
C HIS A 154 11.61 -13.12 -19.54
N ASP A 155 10.77 -13.29 -18.52
CA ASP A 155 11.08 -14.04 -17.30
C ASP A 155 11.14 -15.56 -17.52
N ARG A 156 11.99 -16.24 -16.73
CA ARG A 156 12.07 -17.71 -16.69
C ARG A 156 10.70 -18.33 -16.39
N PHE A 157 10.40 -19.46 -17.02
CA PHE A 157 9.10 -20.17 -16.95
C PHE A 157 8.52 -20.32 -15.52
N VAL A 158 9.37 -20.63 -14.54
CA VAL A 158 8.97 -20.78 -13.12
C VAL A 158 8.44 -19.47 -12.54
N LYS A 159 9.08 -18.31 -12.82
CA LYS A 159 8.61 -16.99 -12.35
C LYS A 159 7.26 -16.63 -12.97
N ARG A 160 7.05 -16.97 -14.23
CA ARG A 160 5.81 -16.69 -14.96
C ARG A 160 4.61 -17.46 -14.37
N THR A 161 4.80 -18.75 -14.03
CA THR A 161 3.73 -19.57 -13.44
C THR A 161 3.39 -19.13 -12.01
N THR A 162 4.41 -18.91 -11.17
CA THR A 162 4.21 -18.42 -9.79
C THR A 162 3.51 -17.08 -9.77
N SER A 163 3.85 -16.16 -10.67
CA SER A 163 3.19 -14.85 -10.77
C SER A 163 1.72 -14.96 -11.21
N ARG A 164 1.39 -15.88 -12.15
CA ARG A 164 0.00 -16.10 -12.57
C ARG A 164 -0.86 -16.65 -11.42
N VAL A 165 -0.33 -17.65 -10.68
CA VAL A 165 -1.02 -18.20 -9.51
C VAL A 165 -1.24 -17.12 -8.47
N TYR A 166 -0.20 -16.33 -8.16
CA TYR A 166 -0.29 -15.22 -7.22
C TYR A 166 -1.37 -14.21 -7.63
N ASN A 167 -1.34 -13.72 -8.88
CA ASN A 167 -2.33 -12.75 -9.37
C ASN A 167 -3.76 -13.32 -9.34
N ARG A 168 -3.93 -14.61 -9.71
CA ARG A 168 -5.25 -15.26 -9.67
C ARG A 168 -5.77 -15.41 -8.24
N VAL A 169 -4.92 -15.80 -7.31
CA VAL A 169 -5.28 -15.90 -5.89
C VAL A 169 -5.58 -14.52 -5.31
N THR A 170 -4.76 -13.51 -5.62
CA THR A 170 -5.01 -12.12 -5.20
C THR A 170 -6.36 -11.63 -5.73
N SER A 171 -6.63 -11.79 -7.02
CA SER A 171 -7.91 -11.40 -7.63
C SER A 171 -9.10 -12.13 -6.99
N MET A 172 -8.99 -13.44 -6.75
CA MET A 172 -10.04 -14.23 -6.10
C MET A 172 -10.29 -13.81 -4.64
N VAL A 173 -9.23 -13.57 -3.89
CA VAL A 173 -9.31 -13.19 -2.47
C VAL A 173 -9.79 -11.76 -2.28
N THR A 174 -9.34 -10.84 -3.13
CA THR A 174 -9.68 -9.40 -3.02
C THR A 174 -10.95 -9.01 -3.77
N GLY A 175 -11.37 -9.83 -4.76
CA GLY A 175 -12.48 -9.49 -5.67
C GLY A 175 -12.11 -8.47 -6.75
N VAL A 176 -10.85 -8.01 -6.79
CA VAL A 176 -10.37 -7.01 -7.75
C VAL A 176 -9.86 -7.72 -9.01
N PRO A 177 -10.43 -7.44 -10.21
CA PRO A 177 -9.89 -7.97 -11.43
C PRO A 177 -8.53 -7.32 -11.74
N GLY A 178 -7.49 -8.14 -11.94
CA GLY A 178 -6.15 -7.64 -12.29
C GLY A 178 -5.26 -8.79 -12.75
N ARG A 179 -4.43 -8.51 -13.76
CA ARG A 179 -3.50 -9.49 -14.35
C ARG A 179 -2.05 -9.26 -13.92
N ASP A 180 -1.69 -8.03 -13.48
CA ASP A 180 -0.35 -7.72 -13.01
C ASP A 180 -0.33 -6.74 -11.83
N PHE A 181 -0.76 -7.22 -10.65
CA PHE A 181 -0.72 -6.43 -9.40
C PHE A 181 0.68 -5.95 -9.02
N ASN A 182 1.71 -6.71 -9.40
CA ASN A 182 3.10 -6.44 -9.04
C ASN A 182 3.82 -5.46 -9.97
N SER A 183 3.16 -4.93 -11.01
CA SER A 183 3.77 -3.89 -11.84
C SER A 183 4.10 -2.66 -10.98
N GLY A 184 5.33 -2.14 -11.07
CA GLY A 184 5.74 -0.88 -10.46
C GLY A 184 5.19 0.33 -11.22
N PHE A 185 4.93 0.16 -12.51
CA PHE A 185 4.53 1.22 -13.42
C PHE A 185 3.03 1.46 -13.37
N LYS A 186 2.63 2.57 -12.77
CA LYS A 186 1.24 2.97 -12.55
C LYS A 186 1.07 4.46 -12.74
N ALA A 187 -0.05 4.89 -13.31
CA ALA A 187 -0.46 6.29 -13.34
C ALA A 187 -1.78 6.43 -12.58
N MET A 188 -1.96 7.50 -11.83
CA MET A 188 -3.16 7.74 -11.05
C MET A 188 -3.46 9.23 -10.92
N ARG A 189 -4.72 9.56 -10.65
CA ARG A 189 -5.13 10.91 -10.30
C ARG A 189 -4.58 11.29 -8.91
N ARG A 190 -4.29 12.57 -8.72
CA ARG A 190 -3.73 13.10 -7.46
C ARG A 190 -4.58 12.78 -6.25
N GLU A 191 -5.90 12.80 -6.38
CA GLU A 191 -6.83 12.50 -5.31
C GLU A 191 -6.58 11.09 -4.75
N LEU A 192 -6.48 10.09 -5.63
CA LEU A 192 -6.11 8.74 -5.20
C LEU A 192 -4.72 8.72 -4.58
N ALA A 193 -3.71 9.34 -5.22
CA ALA A 193 -2.33 9.34 -4.75
C ALA A 193 -2.20 9.88 -3.31
N THR A 194 -2.90 10.97 -2.99
CA THR A 194 -2.92 11.57 -1.66
C THR A 194 -3.69 10.75 -0.63
N SER A 195 -4.66 9.96 -1.06
CA SER A 195 -5.44 9.07 -0.18
C SER A 195 -4.69 7.81 0.24
N LEU A 196 -3.61 7.43 -0.48
CA LEU A 196 -2.91 6.16 -0.24
C LEU A 196 -2.02 6.21 1.01
N GLU A 197 -2.24 5.28 1.91
CA GLU A 197 -1.37 5.01 3.05
C GLU A 197 -0.58 3.72 2.80
N LEU A 198 0.70 3.85 2.45
CA LEU A 198 1.56 2.72 2.07
C LEU A 198 2.56 2.41 3.18
N TYR A 199 2.54 1.17 3.67
CA TYR A 199 3.53 0.62 4.60
C TYR A 199 3.80 -0.86 4.28
N GLY A 200 4.89 -1.44 4.82
CA GLY A 200 5.26 -2.82 4.53
C GLY A 200 5.38 -3.08 3.02
N GLU A 201 4.66 -4.06 2.52
CA GLU A 201 4.64 -4.42 1.10
C GLU A 201 3.35 -3.95 0.37
N LEU A 202 2.58 -3.02 0.96
CA LEU A 202 1.28 -2.58 0.42
C LEU A 202 1.38 -1.91 -0.96
N HIS A 203 2.56 -1.44 -1.36
CA HIS A 203 2.79 -0.90 -2.70
C HIS A 203 2.40 -1.87 -3.83
N ARG A 204 2.38 -3.18 -3.57
CA ARG A 204 1.93 -4.20 -4.54
C ARG A 204 0.43 -4.24 -4.71
N TYR A 205 -0.29 -3.79 -3.70
CA TYR A 205 -1.75 -3.86 -3.62
C TYR A 205 -2.42 -2.51 -3.85
N ILE A 206 -1.70 -1.52 -4.40
CA ILE A 206 -2.27 -0.20 -4.74
C ILE A 206 -3.58 -0.33 -5.52
N PRO A 207 -3.72 -1.21 -6.56
CA PRO A 207 -4.98 -1.37 -7.26
C PRO A 207 -6.12 -1.89 -6.37
N VAL A 208 -5.80 -2.78 -5.42
CA VAL A 208 -6.77 -3.31 -4.47
C VAL A 208 -7.21 -2.23 -3.47
N LEU A 209 -6.25 -1.46 -2.95
CA LEU A 209 -6.50 -0.36 -2.03
C LEU A 209 -7.32 0.76 -2.69
N ALA A 210 -7.03 1.08 -3.96
CA ALA A 210 -7.77 2.04 -4.75
C ALA A 210 -9.23 1.61 -4.90
N GLN A 211 -9.48 0.39 -5.38
CA GLN A 211 -10.83 -0.11 -5.57
C GLN A 211 -11.60 -0.23 -4.25
N TRP A 212 -10.94 -0.61 -3.16
CA TRP A 212 -11.57 -0.66 -1.83
C TRP A 212 -12.02 0.73 -1.35
N ARG A 213 -11.30 1.79 -1.74
CA ARG A 213 -11.68 3.18 -1.46
C ARG A 213 -12.73 3.74 -2.43
N GLY A 214 -13.20 2.96 -3.41
CA GLY A 214 -14.22 3.34 -4.38
C GLY A 214 -13.67 3.89 -5.70
N PHE A 215 -12.34 3.95 -5.87
CA PHE A 215 -11.72 4.41 -7.11
C PHE A 215 -11.75 3.32 -8.19
N LYS A 216 -11.85 3.73 -9.45
CA LYS A 216 -11.88 2.83 -10.60
C LYS A 216 -10.47 2.54 -11.11
N VAL A 217 -10.21 1.27 -11.41
CA VAL A 217 -8.87 0.76 -11.78
C VAL A 217 -8.91 0.13 -13.16
N GLY A 218 -7.98 0.52 -14.03
CA GLY A 218 -7.76 -0.04 -15.35
C GLY A 218 -6.36 -0.64 -15.54
N GLU A 219 -6.17 -1.34 -16.66
CA GLU A 219 -4.87 -1.88 -17.09
C GLU A 219 -4.59 -1.49 -18.54
N VAL A 220 -3.35 -1.11 -18.83
CA VAL A 220 -2.85 -0.82 -20.18
C VAL A 220 -1.61 -1.64 -20.44
N ASP A 221 -1.51 -2.24 -21.63
CA ASP A 221 -0.32 -2.99 -22.04
C ASP A 221 0.86 -2.05 -22.24
N VAL A 222 1.98 -2.35 -21.58
CA VAL A 222 3.23 -1.62 -21.68
C VAL A 222 4.38 -2.55 -22.03
N ASP A 223 5.38 -2.00 -22.71
CA ASP A 223 6.63 -2.71 -22.97
C ASP A 223 7.48 -2.71 -21.70
N HIS A 224 8.13 -3.82 -21.46
CA HIS A 224 8.99 -4.02 -20.29
C HIS A 224 10.36 -4.47 -20.74
N GLN A 225 11.38 -3.72 -20.36
CA GLN A 225 12.76 -4.00 -20.75
C GLN A 225 13.45 -4.94 -19.75
N PRO A 226 14.47 -5.69 -20.20
CA PRO A 226 15.36 -6.38 -19.26
C PRO A 226 16.06 -5.36 -18.36
N ARG A 227 16.35 -5.73 -17.11
CA ARG A 227 17.10 -4.88 -16.19
C ARG A 227 18.45 -4.50 -16.80
N ARG A 228 18.82 -3.21 -16.76
CA ARG A 228 20.05 -2.72 -17.35
C ARG A 228 21.27 -3.01 -16.47
N HIS A 229 21.18 -2.71 -15.18
CA HIS A 229 22.25 -2.89 -14.19
C HIS A 229 21.74 -3.60 -12.93
N GLY A 230 22.63 -4.32 -12.23
CA GLY A 230 22.37 -4.97 -10.96
C GLY A 230 21.72 -6.36 -11.04
N GLU A 231 21.72 -7.06 -9.90
CA GLU A 231 21.15 -8.39 -9.76
C GLU A 231 19.80 -8.35 -8.99
N SER A 232 18.93 -9.32 -9.32
CA SER A 232 17.64 -9.47 -8.65
C SER A 232 17.83 -9.94 -7.19
N LYS A 233 17.61 -9.09 -6.21
CA LYS A 233 17.73 -9.36 -4.77
C LYS A 233 16.65 -10.30 -4.20
N PHE A 234 16.03 -11.18 -5.00
CA PHE A 234 14.83 -11.94 -4.64
C PHE A 234 15.12 -13.37 -4.19
N GLY A 235 14.88 -13.67 -2.88
CA GLY A 235 14.99 -14.99 -2.27
C GLY A 235 13.65 -15.71 -2.03
N ARG A 236 13.72 -17.01 -1.60
CA ARG A 236 12.56 -17.89 -1.30
C ARG A 236 11.65 -17.34 -0.18
N ALA A 237 12.18 -16.53 0.73
CA ALA A 237 11.44 -15.87 1.81
C ALA A 237 10.32 -14.91 1.32
N ARG A 238 10.35 -14.49 0.04
CA ARG A 238 9.33 -13.63 -0.58
C ARG A 238 7.96 -14.33 -0.68
N PHE A 239 7.92 -15.65 -0.87
CA PHE A 239 6.65 -16.38 -0.98
C PHE A 239 5.84 -16.28 0.32
N TRP A 240 6.49 -16.52 1.47
CA TRP A 240 5.83 -16.40 2.77
C TRP A 240 5.42 -14.97 3.10
N ARG A 241 6.28 -13.99 2.80
CA ARG A 241 5.92 -12.57 2.96
C ARG A 241 4.71 -12.20 2.10
N GLY A 242 4.72 -12.56 0.82
CA GLY A 242 3.58 -12.29 -0.07
C GLY A 242 2.28 -12.95 0.37
N PHE A 243 2.35 -14.14 0.96
CA PHE A 243 1.17 -14.80 1.54
C PHE A 243 0.65 -14.07 2.79
N LEU A 244 1.52 -13.68 3.71
CA LEU A 244 1.14 -12.89 4.89
C LEU A 244 0.60 -11.51 4.49
N ASP A 245 1.21 -10.87 3.49
CA ASP A 245 0.74 -9.60 2.94
C ASP A 245 -0.68 -9.73 2.35
N LEU A 246 -0.97 -10.82 1.65
CA LEU A 246 -2.31 -11.08 1.11
C LEU A 246 -3.36 -11.24 2.22
N ILE A 247 -3.01 -11.95 3.30
CA ILE A 247 -3.88 -12.05 4.49
C ILE A 247 -4.11 -10.66 5.08
N THR A 248 -3.04 -9.87 5.23
CA THR A 248 -3.11 -8.50 5.75
C THR A 248 -4.01 -7.62 4.89
N VAL A 249 -3.83 -7.65 3.57
CA VAL A 249 -4.67 -6.88 2.64
C VAL A 249 -6.13 -7.33 2.71
N LYS A 250 -6.38 -8.66 2.72
CA LYS A 250 -7.74 -9.19 2.87
C LYS A 250 -8.38 -8.73 4.19
N PHE A 251 -7.62 -8.76 5.28
CA PHE A 251 -8.08 -8.26 6.56
C PHE A 251 -8.41 -6.76 6.50
N LEU A 252 -7.50 -5.94 5.98
CA LEU A 252 -7.68 -4.50 5.85
C LEU A 252 -8.86 -4.12 4.96
N THR A 253 -9.05 -4.80 3.84
CA THR A 253 -10.12 -4.46 2.89
C THR A 253 -11.49 -5.02 3.28
N THR A 254 -11.54 -6.11 4.06
CA THR A 254 -12.82 -6.77 4.38
C THR A 254 -13.28 -6.50 5.80
N TYR A 255 -12.34 -6.47 6.77
CA TYR A 255 -12.68 -6.47 8.19
C TYR A 255 -12.31 -5.19 8.94
N THR A 256 -11.61 -4.22 8.31
CA THR A 256 -11.24 -2.96 8.97
C THR A 256 -12.46 -2.18 9.44
N GLY A 257 -13.58 -2.24 8.69
CA GLY A 257 -14.82 -1.58 9.09
C GLY A 257 -15.63 -2.33 10.15
N ARG A 258 -15.43 -3.65 10.31
CA ARG A 258 -16.22 -4.54 11.19
C ARG A 258 -15.38 -5.71 11.70
N PRO A 259 -14.32 -5.49 12.46
CA PRO A 259 -13.41 -6.55 12.91
C PRO A 259 -14.09 -7.57 13.83
N PHE A 260 -15.16 -7.17 14.54
CA PHE A 260 -15.92 -8.08 15.41
C PHE A 260 -16.55 -9.24 14.63
N HIS A 261 -16.93 -9.03 13.36
CA HIS A 261 -17.51 -10.11 12.55
C HIS A 261 -16.53 -11.27 12.31
N LEU A 262 -15.24 -10.97 12.20
CA LEU A 262 -14.21 -12.00 12.06
C LEU A 262 -13.91 -12.69 13.40
N PHE A 263 -13.48 -11.90 14.38
CA PHE A 263 -13.02 -12.44 15.67
C PHE A 263 -14.18 -12.98 16.51
N GLY A 264 -15.29 -12.27 16.56
CA GLY A 264 -16.49 -12.70 17.26
C GLY A 264 -17.11 -13.96 16.64
N GLY A 265 -17.20 -14.00 15.29
CA GLY A 265 -17.68 -15.19 14.58
C GLY A 265 -16.84 -16.43 14.87
N LEU A 266 -15.50 -16.32 14.81
CA LEU A 266 -14.59 -17.41 15.17
C LEU A 266 -14.72 -17.77 16.65
N GLY A 267 -14.86 -16.80 17.53
CA GLY A 267 -15.11 -16.98 18.95
C GLY A 267 -16.38 -17.80 19.22
N VAL A 268 -17.50 -17.45 18.58
CA VAL A 268 -18.75 -18.19 18.71
C VAL A 268 -18.60 -19.64 18.26
N ILE A 269 -17.96 -19.90 17.13
CA ILE A 269 -17.70 -21.27 16.65
C ILE A 269 -16.90 -22.07 17.67
N MET A 270 -15.81 -21.51 18.17
CA MET A 270 -14.97 -22.17 19.18
C MET A 270 -15.74 -22.39 20.51
N GLY A 271 -16.59 -21.42 20.90
CA GLY A 271 -17.44 -21.55 22.09
C GLY A 271 -18.46 -22.68 21.98
N VAL A 272 -19.09 -22.79 20.82
CA VAL A 272 -20.05 -23.88 20.55
C VAL A 272 -19.33 -25.25 20.57
N LEU A 273 -18.18 -25.37 19.90
CA LEU A 273 -17.40 -26.60 19.90
C LEU A 273 -16.89 -26.98 21.30
N GLY A 274 -16.37 -26.01 22.05
CA GLY A 274 -15.90 -26.20 23.41
C GLY A 274 -17.02 -26.56 24.36
N GLY A 275 -18.17 -25.84 24.27
CA GLY A 275 -19.36 -26.11 25.05
C GLY A 275 -19.95 -27.52 24.77
N ALA A 276 -20.01 -27.91 23.48
CA ALA A 276 -20.47 -29.25 23.10
C ALA A 276 -19.54 -30.34 23.66
N LEU A 277 -18.22 -30.12 23.58
CA LEU A 277 -17.24 -31.08 24.13
C LEU A 277 -17.34 -31.19 25.64
N LEU A 278 -17.48 -30.07 26.35
CA LEU A 278 -17.68 -30.08 27.82
C LEU A 278 -19.03 -30.68 28.20
N GLY A 279 -20.09 -30.42 27.46
CA GLY A 279 -21.41 -31.02 27.64
C GLY A 279 -21.36 -32.55 27.48
N TRP A 280 -20.65 -33.02 26.43
CA TRP A 280 -20.42 -34.46 26.29
C TRP A 280 -19.64 -35.03 27.46
N MET A 281 -18.56 -34.40 27.89
CA MET A 281 -17.80 -34.84 29.07
C MET A 281 -18.65 -34.84 30.35
N PHE A 282 -19.56 -33.88 30.50
CA PHE A 282 -20.50 -33.82 31.61
C PHE A 282 -21.46 -35.02 31.62
N VAL A 283 -22.01 -35.39 30.46
CA VAL A 283 -22.88 -36.59 30.33
C VAL A 283 -22.11 -37.88 30.65
N GLU A 284 -20.88 -38.04 30.17
CA GLU A 284 -19.98 -39.14 30.51
C GLU A 284 -19.76 -39.26 32.04
N ARG A 285 -19.63 -38.12 32.71
CA ARG A 285 -19.49 -38.06 34.16
C ARG A 285 -20.76 -38.54 34.88
N LEU A 286 -21.95 -38.13 34.38
CA LEU A 286 -23.23 -38.59 34.92
C LEU A 286 -23.44 -40.12 34.75
N MET A 287 -22.92 -40.68 33.68
CA MET A 287 -22.91 -42.13 33.42
C MET A 287 -21.90 -42.91 34.28
N GLY A 288 -21.19 -42.22 35.20
CA GLY A 288 -20.24 -42.86 36.13
C GLY A 288 -18.82 -43.01 35.62
N HIS A 289 -18.53 -42.52 34.40
CA HIS A 289 -17.18 -42.60 33.82
C HIS A 289 -16.25 -41.57 34.46
N GLN A 290 -14.99 -41.92 34.70
CA GLN A 290 -13.96 -40.98 35.14
C GLN A 290 -13.54 -40.08 33.97
N ILE A 291 -13.57 -38.78 34.16
CA ILE A 291 -13.26 -37.78 33.12
C ILE A 291 -12.00 -36.96 33.41
N GLY A 292 -11.48 -36.97 34.66
CA GLY A 292 -10.42 -36.06 35.10
C GLY A 292 -9.08 -36.17 34.37
N THR A 293 -8.80 -37.32 33.73
CA THR A 293 -7.57 -37.57 32.96
C THR A 293 -7.77 -37.52 31.44
N ARG A 294 -8.96 -37.17 30.97
CA ARG A 294 -9.25 -37.20 29.54
C ARG A 294 -8.76 -35.90 28.88
N PRO A 295 -7.92 -35.98 27.83
CA PRO A 295 -7.48 -34.80 27.06
C PRO A 295 -8.64 -33.93 26.51
N ALA A 296 -9.80 -34.55 26.24
CA ALA A 296 -11.01 -33.89 25.76
C ALA A 296 -11.56 -32.84 26.75
N LEU A 297 -11.47 -33.07 28.06
CA LEU A 297 -11.87 -32.11 29.07
C LEU A 297 -11.02 -30.84 28.99
N LEU A 298 -9.70 -30.99 28.91
CA LEU A 298 -8.77 -29.89 28.78
C LEU A 298 -8.97 -29.15 27.46
N ALA A 299 -9.17 -29.88 26.36
CA ALA A 299 -9.45 -29.28 25.04
C ALA A 299 -10.75 -28.47 25.05
N GLY A 300 -11.83 -28.95 25.70
CA GLY A 300 -13.08 -28.21 25.84
C GLY A 300 -12.91 -26.90 26.63
N VAL A 301 -12.19 -26.96 27.76
CA VAL A 301 -11.88 -25.75 28.54
C VAL A 301 -11.04 -24.76 27.74
N LEU A 302 -10.00 -25.21 27.04
CA LEU A 302 -9.17 -24.35 26.21
C LEU A 302 -9.98 -23.70 25.08
N LEU A 303 -10.86 -24.42 24.40
CA LEU A 303 -11.73 -23.88 23.35
C LEU A 303 -12.64 -22.78 23.88
N VAL A 304 -13.24 -22.96 25.06
CA VAL A 304 -14.09 -21.93 25.69
C VAL A 304 -13.27 -20.70 26.08
N LEU A 305 -12.07 -20.87 26.63
CA LEU A 305 -11.19 -19.75 26.97
C LEU A 305 -10.75 -18.97 25.71
N VAL A 306 -10.35 -19.67 24.66
CA VAL A 306 -9.99 -19.04 23.39
C VAL A 306 -11.19 -18.32 22.77
N SER A 307 -12.39 -18.93 22.84
CA SER A 307 -13.64 -18.30 22.41
C SER A 307 -13.83 -16.94 23.09
N LEU A 308 -13.73 -16.88 24.41
CA LEU A 308 -13.88 -15.63 25.17
C LEU A 308 -12.81 -14.61 24.76
N GLN A 309 -11.56 -15.04 24.61
CA GLN A 309 -10.48 -14.16 24.15
C GLN A 309 -10.75 -13.58 22.76
N MET A 310 -11.24 -14.39 21.81
CA MET A 310 -11.57 -13.94 20.46
C MET A 310 -12.71 -12.91 20.47
N VAL A 311 -13.76 -13.13 21.28
CA VAL A 311 -14.87 -12.18 21.42
C VAL A 311 -14.37 -10.86 22.00
N LEU A 312 -13.58 -10.89 23.07
CA LEU A 312 -13.02 -9.69 23.70
C LEU A 312 -12.08 -8.94 22.74
N LEU A 313 -11.23 -9.65 21.99
CA LEU A 313 -10.36 -9.06 20.98
C LEU A 313 -11.17 -8.39 19.88
N GLY A 314 -12.25 -9.04 19.44
CA GLY A 314 -13.15 -8.49 18.43
C GLY A 314 -13.82 -7.19 18.90
N LEU A 315 -14.31 -7.15 20.13
CA LEU A 315 -14.91 -5.94 20.74
C LEU A 315 -13.88 -4.81 20.88
N LEU A 316 -12.67 -5.12 21.31
CA LEU A 316 -11.59 -4.14 21.43
C LEU A 316 -11.20 -3.56 20.08
N ALA A 317 -11.11 -4.42 19.05
CA ALA A 317 -10.83 -3.99 17.68
C ALA A 317 -11.95 -3.11 17.12
N GLU A 318 -13.23 -3.46 17.35
CA GLU A 318 -14.39 -2.66 16.94
C GLU A 318 -14.39 -1.28 17.62
N LEU A 319 -14.10 -1.24 18.93
CA LEU A 319 -13.96 0.01 19.67
C LEU A 319 -12.82 0.88 19.11
N SER A 320 -11.70 0.27 18.75
CA SER A 320 -10.56 0.99 18.14
C SER A 320 -10.91 1.61 16.79
N VAL A 321 -11.72 0.93 15.99
CA VAL A 321 -12.24 1.45 14.71
C VAL A 321 -13.21 2.59 14.96
N HIS A 322 -14.12 2.42 15.94
CA HIS A 322 -15.09 3.47 16.27
C HIS A 322 -14.42 4.78 16.70
N LEU A 323 -13.37 4.69 17.51
CA LEU A 323 -12.61 5.86 18.00
C LEU A 323 -11.77 6.56 16.90
N ARG A 324 -11.50 5.88 15.78
CA ARG A 324 -10.73 6.43 14.63
C ARG A 324 -11.60 6.92 13.47
N ARG A 325 -12.91 6.73 13.53
CA ARG A 325 -13.81 7.21 12.48
C ARG A 325 -13.87 8.72 12.47
N ASP A 326 -13.12 9.35 11.55
CA ASP A 326 -13.36 10.73 11.13
C ASP A 326 -14.50 10.72 10.09
N PRO A 327 -15.63 11.39 10.38
CA PRO A 327 -16.78 11.38 9.46
C PRO A 327 -16.55 12.16 8.17
N VAL A 328 -15.41 12.86 8.02
CA VAL A 328 -15.16 13.83 6.95
C VAL A 328 -14.62 13.18 5.66
N THR A 329 -14.11 11.94 5.69
CA THR A 329 -13.44 11.33 4.52
C THR A 329 -14.38 10.60 3.55
N ALA A 330 -15.69 10.64 3.75
CA ALA A 330 -16.66 9.91 2.93
C ALA A 330 -17.43 10.79 1.93
N VAL A 331 -17.06 12.06 1.77
CA VAL A 331 -17.75 12.97 0.83
C VAL A 331 -17.02 12.92 -0.51
N ALA A 332 -17.58 12.17 -1.47
CA ALA A 332 -17.05 12.11 -2.83
C ALA A 332 -17.37 13.39 -3.65
N GLU A 333 -18.38 14.13 -3.26
CA GLU A 333 -18.81 15.35 -3.93
C GLU A 333 -19.50 16.29 -2.93
N SER A 334 -18.95 17.50 -2.74
CA SER A 334 -19.69 18.55 -2.05
C SER A 334 -20.61 19.21 -3.07
N VAL A 335 -21.88 18.83 -3.09
CA VAL A 335 -22.90 19.60 -3.77
C VAL A 335 -23.04 20.93 -3.04
N VAL A 336 -22.28 21.92 -3.46
CA VAL A 336 -22.52 23.31 -3.07
C VAL A 336 -23.74 23.78 -3.84
N GLU A 337 -24.92 23.65 -3.22
CA GLU A 337 -26.08 24.42 -3.65
C GLU A 337 -25.73 25.90 -3.54
N THR A 338 -25.33 26.50 -4.65
CA THR A 338 -25.27 27.96 -4.77
C THR A 338 -26.72 28.46 -4.68
N ARG A 339 -27.19 28.78 -3.48
CA ARG A 339 -28.37 29.63 -3.36
C ARG A 339 -28.00 30.96 -4.01
N ALA A 340 -28.54 31.16 -5.21
CA ALA A 340 -28.62 32.46 -5.81
C ALA A 340 -29.45 33.33 -4.85
N VAL A 341 -28.77 34.24 -4.18
CA VAL A 341 -29.45 35.35 -3.48
C VAL A 341 -29.91 36.26 -4.59
N ASP A 342 -31.16 36.12 -4.99
CA ASP A 342 -31.86 37.11 -5.76
C ASP A 342 -31.89 38.38 -4.92
N ALA A 343 -31.04 39.32 -5.26
CA ALA A 343 -31.10 40.69 -4.77
C ALA A 343 -32.22 41.40 -5.53
N ALA A 344 -33.28 41.71 -4.84
CA ALA A 344 -34.28 42.68 -5.27
C ALA A 344 -33.71 44.11 -5.25
#